data_f9b20ed5fde523f273e990e1863230e2
#
_entry.id   f9b20ed5fde523f273e990e1863230e2
#
_cell.length_a   1.000
_cell.length_b   1.000
_cell.length_c   1.000
_cell.angle_alpha   90.00
_cell.angle_beta   90.00
_cell.angle_gamma   90.00
#
_symmetry.space_group_name_H-M   'P 1'
#
loop_
_entity.id
_entity.type
_entity.pdbx_description
1 polymer ?
#
loop_
_entity_poly.entity_id
_entity_poly.type
_entity_poly.pdbx_seq_one_letter_code
_entity_poly.pdbx_strand_id
1 'polypeptide(L)'
;MARELKPKMIVAGASAYPREIDHPKFAEIAREVGALLMVDMAHYAGLVAAGLHNNPVEVADYVTSTSHKTLRGPRAGFVLTREANARNLDRSIFPGMQGGPLCHIVAGKAVCFGEALEPSFREYAQSVIDNAQVLAETLVTGGLQLASGGTDNHLMLADVTPVGLTGKIAEESLDRAGITVNKNTVSYTHLPLPTSDLV
;
A
#
# COMPACT_ATOMS: atom_id res chain seq x y z
N MET A 1 6.83 -11.94 19.96
CA MET A 1 7.64 -10.84 19.39
C MET A 1 7.24 -9.47 19.98
N ALA A 2 6.04 -8.87 19.75
CA ALA A 2 5.70 -7.56 20.32
C ALA A 2 5.76 -7.53 21.87
N ARG A 3 5.27 -8.57 22.52
CA ARG A 3 5.35 -8.73 24.00
C ARG A 3 6.78 -8.78 24.55
N GLU A 4 7.71 -9.31 23.78
CA GLU A 4 9.14 -9.42 24.15
C GLU A 4 9.88 -8.12 23.88
N LEU A 5 9.66 -7.54 22.69
CA LEU A 5 10.39 -6.35 22.23
C LEU A 5 9.84 -5.04 22.80
N LYS A 6 8.57 -5.02 23.20
CA LYS A 6 7.85 -3.85 23.73
C LYS A 6 8.16 -2.56 22.91
N PRO A 7 7.88 -2.57 21.58
CA PRO A 7 8.17 -1.43 20.73
C PRO A 7 7.37 -0.20 21.17
N LYS A 8 7.88 0.99 20.92
CA LYS A 8 7.14 2.23 21.13
C LYS A 8 6.08 2.46 20.05
N MET A 9 6.31 1.91 18.86
CA MET A 9 5.41 2.01 17.71
C MET A 9 5.48 0.71 16.91
N ILE A 10 4.32 0.27 16.44
CA ILE A 10 4.18 -0.80 15.45
C ILE A 10 3.80 -0.14 14.13
N VAL A 11 4.53 -0.46 13.07
CA VAL A 11 4.24 0.01 11.70
C VAL A 11 3.65 -1.14 10.92
N ALA A 12 2.46 -0.95 10.38
CA ALA A 12 1.80 -1.87 9.46
C ALA A 12 1.63 -1.20 8.09
N GLY A 13 1.48 -2.00 7.06
CA GLY A 13 1.35 -1.55 5.68
C GLY A 13 2.35 -2.25 4.79
N ALA A 14 2.19 -2.09 3.49
CA ALA A 14 3.01 -2.78 2.51
C ALA A 14 3.04 -2.04 1.18
N SER A 15 4.15 -2.23 0.44
CA SER A 15 4.29 -1.75 -0.94
C SER A 15 3.87 -2.80 -1.96
N ALA A 16 3.90 -4.08 -1.60
CA ALA A 16 3.70 -5.20 -2.52
C ALA A 16 2.94 -6.36 -1.85
N TYR A 17 1.91 -6.05 -1.09
CA TYR A 17 1.07 -7.05 -0.44
C TYR A 17 -0.33 -7.04 -1.06
N PRO A 18 -0.74 -8.10 -1.76
CA PRO A 18 -1.96 -8.11 -2.56
C PRO A 18 -3.21 -8.49 -1.76
N ARG A 19 -3.11 -8.78 -0.47
CA ARG A 19 -4.24 -9.17 0.37
C ARG A 19 -4.61 -8.05 1.36
N GLU A 20 -5.78 -8.16 1.94
CA GLU A 20 -6.19 -7.28 3.03
C GLU A 20 -5.33 -7.47 4.29
N ILE A 21 -5.08 -6.38 4.99
CA ILE A 21 -4.37 -6.38 6.28
C ILE A 21 -5.41 -6.23 7.39
N ASP A 22 -5.34 -7.08 8.39
CA ASP A 22 -6.20 -7.01 9.59
C ASP A 22 -5.73 -5.88 10.53
N HIS A 23 -6.10 -4.64 10.21
CA HIS A 23 -5.73 -3.47 11.00
C HIS A 23 -6.28 -3.52 12.43
N PRO A 24 -7.53 -3.98 12.70
CA PRO A 24 -8.04 -4.20 14.05
C PRO A 24 -7.13 -5.10 14.89
N LYS A 25 -6.61 -6.18 14.30
CA LYS A 25 -5.69 -7.09 15.00
C LYS A 25 -4.36 -6.43 15.35
N PHE A 26 -3.81 -5.64 14.44
CA PHE A 26 -2.63 -4.83 14.75
C PHE A 26 -2.88 -3.84 15.88
N ALA A 27 -4.06 -3.21 15.92
CA ALA A 27 -4.43 -2.28 16.98
C ALA A 27 -4.60 -2.98 18.35
N GLU A 28 -5.13 -4.20 18.38
CA GLU A 28 -5.19 -5.01 19.61
C GLU A 28 -3.78 -5.29 20.14
N ILE A 29 -2.88 -5.75 19.27
CA ILE A 29 -1.48 -6.05 19.62
C ILE A 29 -0.76 -4.79 20.11
N ALA A 30 -0.94 -3.65 19.43
CA ALA A 30 -0.32 -2.39 19.81
C ALA A 30 -0.78 -1.96 21.21
N ARG A 31 -2.09 -1.99 21.46
CA ARG A 31 -2.68 -1.67 22.78
C ARG A 31 -2.18 -2.60 23.87
N GLU A 32 -2.06 -3.89 23.60
CA GLU A 32 -1.59 -4.89 24.57
C GLU A 32 -0.19 -4.56 25.10
N VAL A 33 0.69 -4.06 24.25
CA VAL A 33 2.09 -3.76 24.60
C VAL A 33 2.35 -2.29 24.89
N GLY A 34 1.32 -1.43 24.83
CA GLY A 34 1.41 0.01 25.05
C GLY A 34 2.13 0.75 23.90
N ALA A 35 2.10 0.20 22.70
CA ALA A 35 2.67 0.80 21.51
C ALA A 35 1.66 1.66 20.74
N LEU A 36 2.15 2.68 20.03
CA LEU A 36 1.37 3.36 18.99
C LEU A 36 1.26 2.47 17.75
N LEU A 37 0.15 2.59 17.02
CA LEU A 37 -0.01 1.97 15.72
C LEU A 37 0.08 3.02 14.62
N MET A 38 1.02 2.83 13.69
CA MET A 38 1.07 3.57 12.43
C MET A 38 0.76 2.63 11.27
N VAL A 39 -0.14 3.04 10.38
CA VAL A 39 -0.47 2.27 9.17
C VAL A 39 -0.14 3.09 7.93
N ASP A 40 0.68 2.55 7.04
CA ASP A 40 0.90 3.12 5.72
C ASP A 40 -0.06 2.47 4.71
N MET A 41 -1.05 3.26 4.25
CA MET A 41 -2.03 2.82 3.26
C MET A 41 -1.75 3.36 1.85
N ALA A 42 -0.56 3.86 1.59
CA ALA A 42 -0.25 4.59 0.37
C ALA A 42 -0.65 3.85 -0.91
N HIS A 43 -0.47 2.54 -0.97
CA HIS A 43 -0.80 1.75 -2.16
C HIS A 43 -2.31 1.62 -2.40
N TYR A 44 -3.10 1.44 -1.34
CA TYR A 44 -4.53 1.14 -1.44
C TYR A 44 -5.44 2.28 -0.94
N ALA A 45 -4.89 3.48 -0.69
CA ALA A 45 -5.65 4.61 -0.16
C ALA A 45 -6.86 5.01 -1.02
N GLY A 46 -6.76 4.88 -2.34
CA GLY A 46 -7.90 5.14 -3.24
C GLY A 46 -9.01 4.09 -3.07
N LEU A 47 -8.66 2.84 -2.80
CA LEU A 47 -9.64 1.78 -2.53
C LEU A 47 -10.31 1.98 -1.16
N VAL A 48 -9.55 2.47 -0.16
CA VAL A 48 -10.11 2.87 1.15
C VAL A 48 -11.08 4.04 0.98
N ALA A 49 -10.70 5.08 0.24
CA ALA A 49 -11.56 6.24 -0.03
C ALA A 49 -12.86 5.85 -0.75
N ALA A 50 -12.80 4.88 -1.64
CA ALA A 50 -13.95 4.30 -2.32
C ALA A 50 -14.80 3.36 -1.45
N GLY A 51 -14.37 3.04 -0.23
CA GLY A 51 -15.03 2.07 0.65
C GLY A 51 -14.96 0.63 0.13
N LEU A 52 -13.86 0.28 -0.56
CA LEU A 52 -13.62 -1.03 -1.17
C LEU A 52 -12.42 -1.75 -0.56
N HIS A 53 -11.86 -1.25 0.52
CA HIS A 53 -10.75 -1.87 1.25
C HIS A 53 -10.84 -1.50 2.73
N ASN A 54 -10.21 -2.30 3.60
CA ASN A 54 -10.17 -2.08 5.05
C ASN A 54 -9.62 -0.70 5.40
N ASN A 55 -10.38 0.06 6.19
CA ASN A 55 -10.02 1.42 6.58
C ASN A 55 -9.19 1.42 7.89
N PRO A 56 -7.90 1.81 7.87
CA PRO A 56 -7.08 1.87 9.08
C PRO A 56 -7.34 3.10 9.95
N VAL A 57 -8.02 4.14 9.44
CA VAL A 57 -8.18 5.44 10.11
C VAL A 57 -8.90 5.32 11.45
N GLU A 58 -9.81 4.37 11.57
CA GLU A 58 -10.60 4.17 12.80
C GLU A 58 -9.79 3.57 13.95
N VAL A 59 -8.72 2.83 13.63
CA VAL A 59 -8.02 2.02 14.64
C VAL A 59 -6.56 2.42 14.86
N ALA A 60 -5.94 3.12 13.90
CA ALA A 60 -4.55 3.56 13.99
C ALA A 60 -4.39 4.92 14.68
N ASP A 61 -3.24 5.16 15.30
CA ASP A 61 -2.87 6.45 15.87
C ASP A 61 -2.41 7.41 14.77
N TYR A 62 -1.67 6.89 13.78
CA TYR A 62 -1.20 7.61 12.60
C TYR A 62 -1.47 6.78 11.36
N VAL A 63 -1.96 7.42 10.31
CA VAL A 63 -2.11 6.81 8.98
C VAL A 63 -1.37 7.64 7.96
N THR A 64 -0.37 7.05 7.32
CA THR A 64 0.41 7.70 6.26
C THR A 64 -0.09 7.26 4.89
N SER A 65 -0.01 8.15 3.93
CA SER A 65 -0.37 7.86 2.55
C SER A 65 0.33 8.76 1.55
N THR A 66 0.19 8.38 0.30
CA THR A 66 0.52 9.22 -0.87
C THR A 66 -0.74 9.53 -1.65
N SER A 67 -0.76 10.68 -2.33
CA SER A 67 -1.87 11.05 -3.22
C SER A 67 -1.73 10.51 -4.65
N HIS A 68 -0.54 10.09 -5.06
CA HIS A 68 -0.21 9.78 -6.46
C HIS A 68 -0.26 8.30 -6.86
N LYS A 69 -0.88 7.45 -6.06
CA LYS A 69 -1.10 6.02 -6.37
C LYS A 69 -2.57 5.79 -6.70
N THR A 70 -3.24 4.90 -6.01
CA THR A 70 -4.67 4.62 -6.27
C THR A 70 -5.61 5.81 -6.10
N LEU A 71 -5.20 6.86 -5.38
CA LEU A 71 -5.94 8.13 -5.29
C LEU A 71 -5.87 9.00 -6.56
N ARG A 72 -4.98 8.71 -7.51
CA ARG A 72 -4.81 9.44 -8.79
C ARG A 72 -4.48 10.93 -8.65
N GLY A 73 -3.86 11.34 -7.56
CA GLY A 73 -3.53 12.74 -7.28
C GLY A 73 -2.10 13.14 -7.64
N PRO A 74 -1.67 14.33 -7.25
CA PRO A 74 -0.33 14.81 -7.47
C PRO A 74 0.68 14.04 -6.62
N ARG A 75 1.96 14.05 -7.01
CA ARG A 75 3.04 13.44 -6.24
C ARG A 75 3.24 14.17 -4.92
N ALA A 76 2.69 13.62 -3.88
CA ALA A 76 2.77 14.14 -2.51
C ALA A 76 2.42 13.05 -1.49
N GLY A 77 2.68 13.35 -0.23
CA GLY A 77 2.23 12.58 0.92
C GLY A 77 1.25 13.36 1.79
N PHE A 78 0.58 12.64 2.67
CA PHE A 78 -0.22 13.20 3.74
C PHE A 78 -0.26 12.23 4.93
N VAL A 79 -0.59 12.75 6.09
CA VAL A 79 -0.75 11.97 7.32
C VAL A 79 -2.09 12.32 7.92
N LEU A 80 -2.83 11.31 8.34
CA LEU A 80 -4.06 11.44 9.11
C LEU A 80 -3.76 11.00 10.54
N THR A 81 -4.30 11.73 11.52
CA THR A 81 -4.17 11.38 12.93
C THR A 81 -5.34 11.95 13.73
N ARG A 82 -5.48 11.49 14.96
CA ARG A 82 -6.46 12.04 15.90
C ARG A 82 -5.99 13.40 16.41
N GLU A 83 -6.93 14.25 16.81
CA GLU A 83 -6.65 15.59 17.34
C GLU A 83 -5.64 15.58 18.49
N ALA A 84 -5.72 14.58 19.37
CA ALA A 84 -4.79 14.42 20.48
C ALA A 84 -3.30 14.33 20.05
N ASN A 85 -3.03 13.85 18.86
CA ASN A 85 -1.68 13.71 18.30
C ASN A 85 -1.30 14.84 17.33
N ALA A 86 -2.27 15.64 16.87
CA ALA A 86 -2.09 16.62 15.79
C ALA A 86 -0.97 17.62 16.09
N ARG A 87 -0.95 18.20 17.28
CA ARG A 87 0.08 19.18 17.69
C ARG A 87 1.51 18.64 17.58
N ASN A 88 1.71 17.38 17.97
CA ASN A 88 3.04 16.75 17.91
C ASN A 88 3.42 16.47 16.45
N LEU A 89 2.48 16.03 15.64
CA LEU A 89 2.66 15.79 14.21
C LEU A 89 3.01 17.11 13.51
N ASP A 90 2.22 18.14 13.67
CA ASP A 90 2.43 19.45 13.04
C ASP A 90 3.82 20.03 13.36
N ARG A 91 4.18 20.00 14.64
CA ARG A 91 5.51 20.49 15.07
C ARG A 91 6.67 19.66 14.50
N SER A 92 6.47 18.36 14.33
CA SER A 92 7.49 17.49 13.75
C SER A 92 7.63 17.71 12.25
N ILE A 93 6.55 18.03 11.56
CA ILE A 93 6.56 18.38 10.14
C ILE A 93 7.14 19.78 9.94
N PHE A 94 6.55 20.78 10.58
CA PHE A 94 7.00 22.16 10.47
C PHE A 94 7.14 22.81 11.87
N PRO A 95 8.31 23.36 12.21
CA PRO A 95 9.53 23.48 11.40
C PRO A 95 10.49 22.29 11.52
N GLY A 96 10.03 21.13 12.05
CA GLY A 96 10.92 20.02 12.40
C GLY A 96 11.66 19.43 11.19
N MET A 97 10.96 19.06 10.13
CA MET A 97 11.54 18.37 8.97
C MET A 97 11.32 19.12 7.65
N GLN A 98 10.29 19.95 7.54
CA GLN A 98 9.89 20.62 6.31
C GLN A 98 9.83 22.15 6.52
N GLY A 99 9.82 22.88 5.41
CA GLY A 99 9.64 24.32 5.35
C GLY A 99 8.34 24.72 4.66
N GLY A 100 8.37 25.81 3.89
CA GLY A 100 7.21 26.30 3.17
C GLY A 100 6.61 25.27 2.21
N PRO A 101 5.27 25.11 2.19
CA PRO A 101 4.60 24.10 1.36
C PRO A 101 4.58 24.51 -0.11
N LEU A 102 4.50 23.51 -0.99
CA LEU A 102 4.27 23.68 -2.42
C LEU A 102 2.75 23.88 -2.65
N CYS A 103 2.31 25.13 -2.67
CA CYS A 103 0.88 25.45 -2.71
C CYS A 103 0.14 24.90 -3.93
N HIS A 104 0.80 24.79 -5.09
CA HIS A 104 0.23 24.13 -6.27
C HIS A 104 -0.06 22.65 -6.04
N ILE A 105 0.81 21.95 -5.28
CA ILE A 105 0.59 20.57 -4.87
C ILE A 105 -0.57 20.47 -3.87
N VAL A 106 -0.68 21.44 -2.95
CA VAL A 106 -1.82 21.49 -2.01
C VAL A 106 -3.13 21.65 -2.77
N ALA A 107 -3.18 22.56 -3.74
CA ALA A 107 -4.34 22.73 -4.63
C ALA A 107 -4.65 21.45 -5.42
N GLY A 108 -3.64 20.79 -5.98
CA GLY A 108 -3.81 19.50 -6.67
C GLY A 108 -4.34 18.39 -5.75
N LYS A 109 -3.92 18.34 -4.48
CA LYS A 109 -4.50 17.41 -3.50
C LYS A 109 -5.96 17.71 -3.20
N ALA A 110 -6.34 18.99 -3.12
CA ALA A 110 -7.73 19.37 -2.89
C ALA A 110 -8.64 18.90 -4.02
N VAL A 111 -8.21 19.05 -5.28
CA VAL A 111 -8.94 18.50 -6.44
C VAL A 111 -9.03 16.98 -6.37
N CYS A 112 -7.91 16.31 -6.14
CA CYS A 112 -7.85 14.86 -6.01
C CYS A 112 -8.84 14.33 -4.95
N PHE A 113 -8.88 14.95 -3.79
CA PHE A 113 -9.78 14.52 -2.71
C PHE A 113 -11.25 14.86 -3.03
N GLY A 114 -11.51 15.97 -3.74
CA GLY A 114 -12.84 16.29 -4.27
C GLY A 114 -13.32 15.22 -5.25
N GLU A 115 -12.48 14.81 -6.21
CA GLU A 115 -12.80 13.74 -7.14
C GLU A 115 -13.02 12.39 -6.43
N ALA A 116 -12.26 12.11 -5.37
CA ALA A 116 -12.40 10.86 -4.61
C ALA A 116 -13.74 10.77 -3.82
N LEU A 117 -14.45 11.88 -3.63
CA LEU A 117 -15.78 11.91 -3.04
C LEU A 117 -16.92 11.64 -4.05
N GLU A 118 -16.61 11.70 -5.35
CA GLU A 118 -17.62 11.49 -6.38
C GLU A 118 -17.96 10.00 -6.57
N PRO A 119 -19.24 9.66 -6.87
CA PRO A 119 -19.64 8.29 -7.15
C PRO A 119 -18.81 7.61 -8.26
N SER A 120 -18.43 8.36 -9.28
CA SER A 120 -17.60 7.88 -10.40
C SER A 120 -16.22 7.39 -9.97
N PHE A 121 -15.67 7.91 -8.86
CA PHE A 121 -14.42 7.41 -8.31
C PHE A 121 -14.59 6.00 -7.73
N ARG A 122 -15.72 5.70 -7.10
CA ARG A 122 -16.01 4.35 -6.60
C ARG A 122 -16.14 3.36 -7.76
N GLU A 123 -16.81 3.73 -8.86
CA GLU A 123 -16.92 2.92 -10.06
C GLU A 123 -15.55 2.61 -10.67
N TYR A 124 -14.69 3.64 -10.75
CA TYR A 124 -13.30 3.47 -11.18
C TYR A 124 -12.53 2.51 -10.27
N ALA A 125 -12.60 2.68 -8.96
CA ALA A 125 -11.89 1.85 -7.99
C ALA A 125 -12.38 0.39 -8.04
N GLN A 126 -13.68 0.15 -8.25
CA GLN A 126 -14.22 -1.18 -8.45
C GLN A 126 -13.66 -1.82 -9.73
N SER A 127 -13.64 -1.08 -10.84
CA SER A 127 -13.07 -1.57 -12.10
C SER A 127 -11.58 -1.93 -11.97
N VAL A 128 -10.83 -1.21 -11.13
CA VAL A 128 -9.43 -1.54 -10.85
C VAL A 128 -9.31 -2.91 -10.15
N ILE A 129 -10.16 -3.19 -9.17
CA ILE A 129 -10.17 -4.48 -8.47
C ILE A 129 -10.60 -5.60 -9.42
N ASP A 130 -11.68 -5.42 -10.17
CA ASP A 130 -12.21 -6.41 -11.10
C ASP A 130 -11.16 -6.78 -12.16
N ASN A 131 -10.49 -5.77 -12.74
CA ASN A 131 -9.40 -5.98 -13.70
C ASN A 131 -8.20 -6.72 -13.08
N ALA A 132 -7.85 -6.39 -11.84
CA ALA A 132 -6.77 -7.08 -11.14
C ALA A 132 -7.10 -8.57 -10.90
N GLN A 133 -8.34 -8.89 -10.56
CA GLN A 133 -8.79 -10.27 -10.37
C GLN A 133 -8.76 -11.06 -11.68
N VAL A 134 -9.30 -10.49 -12.75
CA VAL A 134 -9.27 -11.12 -14.08
C VAL A 134 -7.82 -11.35 -14.55
N LEU A 135 -6.94 -10.39 -14.35
CA LEU A 135 -5.53 -10.53 -14.68
C LEU A 135 -4.88 -11.65 -13.85
N ALA A 136 -5.14 -11.69 -12.55
CA ALA A 136 -4.63 -12.70 -11.63
C ALA A 136 -5.05 -14.12 -12.07
N GLU A 137 -6.32 -14.32 -12.37
CA GLU A 137 -6.86 -15.60 -12.87
C GLU A 137 -6.25 -16.01 -14.22
N THR A 138 -6.07 -15.05 -15.11
CA THR A 138 -5.46 -15.28 -16.42
C THR A 138 -4.00 -15.71 -16.29
N LEU A 139 -3.22 -15.06 -15.43
CA LEU A 139 -1.83 -15.42 -15.18
C LEU A 139 -1.70 -16.82 -14.59
N VAL A 140 -2.56 -17.19 -13.64
CA VAL A 140 -2.59 -18.54 -13.06
C VAL A 140 -2.96 -19.58 -14.11
N THR A 141 -3.97 -19.30 -14.95
CA THR A 141 -4.35 -20.17 -16.06
C THR A 141 -3.23 -20.33 -17.09
N GLY A 142 -2.41 -19.28 -17.26
CA GLY A 142 -1.21 -19.28 -18.09
C GLY A 142 0.00 -19.99 -17.49
N GLY A 143 -0.12 -20.57 -16.28
CA GLY A 143 0.92 -21.38 -15.65
C GLY A 143 1.81 -20.64 -14.64
N LEU A 144 1.53 -19.36 -14.36
CA LEU A 144 2.21 -18.63 -13.29
C LEU A 144 1.59 -18.93 -11.92
N GLN A 145 2.37 -18.70 -10.86
CA GLN A 145 1.88 -18.76 -9.50
C GLN A 145 1.79 -17.34 -8.91
N LEU A 146 0.80 -17.11 -8.06
CA LEU A 146 0.70 -15.86 -7.32
C LEU A 146 1.15 -16.08 -5.87
N ALA A 147 2.06 -15.24 -5.38
CA ALA A 147 2.69 -15.39 -4.07
C ALA A 147 1.70 -15.50 -2.91
N SER A 148 0.50 -14.91 -3.01
CA SER A 148 -0.55 -14.97 -1.99
C SER A 148 -1.79 -15.74 -2.46
N GLY A 149 -1.69 -16.48 -3.55
CA GLY A 149 -2.80 -17.22 -4.14
C GLY A 149 -3.89 -16.34 -4.78
N GLY A 150 -3.63 -15.06 -5.02
CA GLY A 150 -4.56 -14.12 -5.65
C GLY A 150 -4.41 -12.69 -5.17
N THR A 151 -5.40 -11.84 -5.42
CA THR A 151 -5.40 -10.44 -5.01
C THR A 151 -6.78 -10.00 -4.50
N ASP A 152 -6.79 -9.13 -3.50
CA ASP A 152 -7.97 -8.45 -2.96
C ASP A 152 -7.95 -6.94 -3.31
N ASN A 153 -6.92 -6.48 -4.03
CA ASN A 153 -6.71 -5.07 -4.34
C ASN A 153 -6.26 -4.85 -5.80
N HIS A 154 -5.48 -3.80 -6.06
CA HIS A 154 -5.06 -3.37 -7.40
C HIS A 154 -3.77 -4.02 -7.89
N LEU A 155 -3.08 -4.80 -7.08
CA LEU A 155 -1.78 -5.38 -7.42
C LEU A 155 -1.75 -6.88 -7.15
N MET A 156 -0.79 -7.57 -7.77
CA MET A 156 -0.46 -8.96 -7.50
C MET A 156 1.04 -9.18 -7.63
N LEU A 157 1.53 -10.24 -7.01
CA LEU A 157 2.90 -10.71 -7.12
C LEU A 157 2.89 -12.04 -7.87
N ALA A 158 3.36 -12.02 -9.11
CA ALA A 158 3.49 -13.22 -9.93
C ALA A 158 4.88 -13.84 -9.77
N ASP A 159 4.91 -15.12 -9.41
CA ASP A 159 6.12 -15.92 -9.42
C ASP A 159 6.36 -16.44 -10.84
N VAL A 160 7.46 -16.04 -11.44
CA VAL A 160 7.86 -16.42 -12.80
C VAL A 160 8.82 -17.60 -12.83
N THR A 161 9.22 -18.15 -11.68
CA THR A 161 10.13 -19.31 -11.62
C THR A 161 9.54 -20.56 -12.24
N PRO A 162 8.20 -20.84 -12.17
CA PRO A 162 7.62 -22.01 -12.84
C PRO A 162 7.82 -22.02 -14.36
N VAL A 163 7.97 -20.85 -14.98
CA VAL A 163 8.22 -20.72 -16.42
C VAL A 163 9.70 -20.54 -16.76
N GLY A 164 10.59 -20.80 -15.79
CA GLY A 164 12.05 -20.78 -15.96
C GLY A 164 12.66 -19.38 -16.10
N LEU A 165 11.96 -18.34 -15.63
CA LEU A 165 12.44 -16.96 -15.69
C LEU A 165 12.84 -16.44 -14.31
N THR A 166 13.72 -15.41 -14.33
CA THR A 166 13.94 -14.55 -13.15
C THR A 166 13.13 -13.27 -13.29
N GLY A 167 12.81 -12.61 -12.17
CA GLY A 167 12.10 -11.34 -12.17
C GLY A 167 12.80 -10.28 -13.02
N LYS A 168 14.13 -10.27 -13.06
CA LYS A 168 14.91 -9.36 -13.93
C LYS A 168 14.66 -9.61 -15.41
N ILE A 169 14.73 -10.86 -15.84
CA ILE A 169 14.50 -11.22 -17.25
C ILE A 169 13.06 -10.92 -17.66
N ALA A 170 12.10 -11.22 -16.77
CA ALA A 170 10.69 -10.95 -16.99
C ALA A 170 10.42 -9.43 -17.12
N GLU A 171 10.94 -8.61 -16.20
CA GLU A 171 10.84 -7.14 -16.25
C GLU A 171 11.40 -6.60 -17.57
N GLU A 172 12.63 -6.97 -17.94
CA GLU A 172 13.28 -6.50 -19.18
C GLU A 172 12.53 -6.96 -20.45
N SER A 173 11.92 -8.14 -20.42
CA SER A 173 11.18 -8.67 -21.58
C SER A 173 9.83 -7.99 -21.73
N LEU A 174 9.12 -7.76 -20.63
CA LEU A 174 7.82 -7.08 -20.59
C LEU A 174 7.98 -5.60 -20.95
N ASP A 175 9.04 -4.93 -20.49
CA ASP A 175 9.34 -3.53 -20.86
C ASP A 175 9.54 -3.37 -22.37
N ARG A 176 10.24 -4.31 -23.01
CA ARG A 176 10.37 -4.34 -24.49
C ARG A 176 9.04 -4.53 -25.21
N ALA A 177 8.07 -5.16 -24.56
CA ALA A 177 6.69 -5.32 -25.07
C ALA A 177 5.78 -4.15 -24.70
N GLY A 178 6.28 -3.11 -24.02
CA GLY A 178 5.52 -1.95 -23.58
C GLY A 178 4.70 -2.22 -22.30
N ILE A 179 5.02 -3.27 -21.55
CA ILE A 179 4.36 -3.62 -20.28
C ILE A 179 5.31 -3.34 -19.13
N THR A 180 5.06 -2.29 -18.39
CA THR A 180 5.88 -1.90 -17.23
C THR A 180 5.48 -2.68 -16.00
N VAL A 181 6.44 -3.38 -15.41
CA VAL A 181 6.30 -4.09 -14.13
C VAL A 181 7.48 -3.76 -13.21
N ASN A 182 7.37 -4.12 -11.93
CA ASN A 182 8.48 -4.03 -11.00
C ASN A 182 8.94 -5.43 -10.61
N LYS A 183 10.23 -5.72 -10.75
CA LYS A 183 10.80 -6.89 -10.09
C LYS A 183 10.88 -6.61 -8.59
N ASN A 184 10.43 -7.56 -7.79
CA ASN A 184 10.57 -7.53 -6.34
C ASN A 184 11.61 -8.56 -5.93
N THR A 185 12.78 -8.09 -5.49
CA THR A 185 13.74 -8.93 -4.78
C THR A 185 13.41 -8.89 -3.30
N VAL A 186 12.99 -10.02 -2.75
CA VAL A 186 12.75 -10.11 -1.31
C VAL A 186 14.09 -10.38 -0.63
N SER A 187 14.65 -9.36 -0.01
CA SER A 187 15.81 -9.53 0.86
C SER A 187 15.33 -10.04 2.23
N TYR A 188 15.17 -11.35 2.37
CA TYR A 188 14.91 -11.97 3.66
C TYR A 188 16.22 -12.27 4.37
N THR A 189 16.63 -11.40 5.25
CA THR A 189 17.78 -11.65 6.12
C THR A 189 17.48 -12.62 7.27
N HIS A 190 16.19 -12.98 7.52
CA HIS A 190 15.83 -13.77 8.72
C HIS A 190 14.73 -14.82 8.56
N LEU A 191 14.23 -15.09 7.36
CA LEU A 191 13.27 -16.17 7.13
C LEU A 191 13.76 -17.05 5.99
N PRO A 192 13.85 -18.38 6.18
CA PRO A 192 14.22 -19.32 5.12
C PRO A 192 13.01 -19.57 4.19
N LEU A 193 12.53 -18.52 3.55
CA LEU A 193 11.62 -18.67 2.43
C LEU A 193 12.45 -18.76 1.16
N PRO A 194 12.09 -19.63 0.22
CA PRO A 194 12.80 -19.70 -1.05
C PRO A 194 12.77 -18.31 -1.69
N THR A 195 13.92 -17.80 -2.04
CA THR A 195 14.11 -16.56 -2.78
C THR A 195 13.63 -16.80 -4.20
N SER A 196 12.32 -16.77 -4.41
CA SER A 196 11.77 -16.67 -5.74
C SER A 196 11.78 -15.20 -6.16
N ASP A 197 12.34 -14.92 -7.30
CA ASP A 197 12.21 -13.61 -7.93
C ASP A 197 10.74 -13.41 -8.29
N LEU A 198 10.10 -12.46 -7.64
CA LEU A 198 8.70 -12.11 -7.88
C LEU A 198 8.62 -10.89 -8.82
N VAL A 199 7.63 -10.85 -9.68
CA VAL A 199 7.34 -9.76 -10.61
C VAL A 199 6.02 -9.07 -10.27
#